data_828e962c2cb5e742c715d52c5ac27cef
#
_entry.id   828e962c2cb5e742c715d52c5ac27cef
#
_cell.length_a   1.000
_cell.length_b   1.000
_cell.length_c   1.000
_cell.angle_alpha   90.00
_cell.angle_beta   90.00
_cell.angle_gamma   90.00
#
_symmetry.space_group_name_H-M   'P 1'
#
loop_
_entity.id
_entity.type
_entity.pdbx_description
1 polymer ?
#
loop_
_entity_poly.entity_id
_entity_poly.type
_entity_poly.pdbx_seq_one_letter_code
_entity_poly.pdbx_strand_id
1 'polypeptide(L)'
;LQGYFMKRIGEYVRSKGKEVMGWDELTNSFIPEGAVIFGWQGMGNAALKAADRGHRFVMTPARVMYLIRYQGPQWFEPLTYFGNNTLKDVYQYEPVQKNWKPEYASLLMGVQASLWTEFCNRPEDVDYLVFPRLAALAEVGWSRPEQKNWDLFLKAMDRYNEHLDVKGIGYARSMYNIQHTSTPVDGALQIKLECIRPDVEIRYTTCLLYTSPSPRD
;
A
#
# COMPACT_ATOMS: atom_id res chain seq x y z
N LEU A 1 -19.17 -15.99 22.60
CA LEU A 1 -17.93 -16.26 23.33
C LEU A 1 -16.93 -15.10 23.19
N GLN A 2 -16.60 -14.64 21.96
CA GLN A 2 -15.66 -13.54 21.71
C GLN A 2 -16.02 -12.27 22.48
N GLY A 3 -17.28 -11.81 22.42
CA GLY A 3 -17.70 -10.60 23.13
C GLY A 3 -17.54 -10.69 24.66
N TYR A 4 -17.82 -11.83 25.25
CA TYR A 4 -17.58 -12.06 26.68
C TYR A 4 -16.09 -11.99 27.03
N PHE A 5 -15.25 -12.64 26.23
CA PHE A 5 -13.80 -12.61 26.41
C PHE A 5 -13.27 -11.18 26.29
N MET A 6 -13.64 -10.46 25.23
CA MET A 6 -13.18 -9.10 24.98
C MET A 6 -13.66 -8.09 26.03
N LYS A 7 -14.86 -8.30 26.60
CA LYS A 7 -15.32 -7.49 27.73
C LYS A 7 -14.38 -7.62 28.94
N ARG A 8 -14.07 -8.84 29.34
CA ARG A 8 -13.18 -9.10 30.49
C ARG A 8 -11.75 -8.59 30.25
N ILE A 9 -11.20 -8.84 29.06
CA ILE A 9 -9.86 -8.36 28.70
C ILE A 9 -9.84 -6.83 28.67
N GLY A 10 -10.87 -6.20 28.09
CA GLY A 10 -10.99 -4.74 28.06
C GLY A 10 -11.04 -4.11 29.43
N GLU A 11 -11.82 -4.67 30.35
CA GLU A 11 -11.88 -4.24 31.75
C GLU A 11 -10.52 -4.36 32.43
N TYR A 12 -9.83 -5.49 32.23
CA TYR A 12 -8.50 -5.71 32.81
C TYR A 12 -7.45 -4.74 32.25
N VAL A 13 -7.38 -4.55 30.93
CA VAL A 13 -6.45 -3.63 30.28
C VAL A 13 -6.66 -2.21 30.79
N ARG A 14 -7.92 -1.79 30.89
CA ARG A 14 -8.28 -0.46 31.43
C ARG A 14 -7.90 -0.30 32.89
N SER A 15 -8.05 -1.34 33.71
CA SER A 15 -7.61 -1.31 35.13
C SER A 15 -6.09 -1.11 35.27
N LYS A 16 -5.32 -1.33 34.19
CA LYS A 16 -3.88 -1.04 34.10
C LYS A 16 -3.57 0.32 33.49
N GLY A 17 -4.55 1.17 33.27
CA GLY A 17 -4.38 2.50 32.64
C GLY A 17 -4.00 2.42 31.18
N LYS A 18 -4.39 1.34 30.48
CA LYS A 18 -4.11 1.11 29.05
C LYS A 18 -5.39 1.09 28.24
N GLU A 19 -5.28 1.36 26.95
CA GLU A 19 -6.37 1.25 25.97
C GLU A 19 -6.23 -0.06 25.16
N VAL A 20 -7.36 -0.64 24.77
CA VAL A 20 -7.40 -1.78 23.87
C VAL A 20 -7.29 -1.29 22.44
N MET A 21 -6.43 -1.93 21.64
CA MET A 21 -6.42 -1.82 20.20
C MET A 21 -6.74 -3.18 19.58
N GLY A 22 -7.51 -3.19 18.51
CA GLY A 22 -7.86 -4.46 17.87
C GLY A 22 -8.33 -4.29 16.44
N TRP A 23 -8.31 -5.39 15.71
CA TRP A 23 -8.74 -5.45 14.33
C TRP A 23 -10.27 -5.34 14.21
N ASP A 24 -10.73 -5.04 13.01
CA ASP A 24 -12.15 -4.76 12.72
C ASP A 24 -13.10 -5.95 12.93
N GLU A 25 -12.61 -7.18 13.18
CA GLU A 25 -13.41 -8.31 13.65
C GLU A 25 -14.14 -8.03 14.98
N LEU A 26 -13.57 -7.16 15.82
CA LEU A 26 -14.22 -6.76 17.07
C LEU A 26 -15.58 -6.08 16.82
N THR A 27 -15.76 -5.48 15.65
CA THR A 27 -17.02 -4.82 15.28
C THR A 27 -18.21 -5.78 15.14
N ASN A 28 -17.94 -7.08 14.97
CA ASN A 28 -18.96 -8.10 14.85
C ASN A 28 -19.54 -8.54 16.20
N SER A 29 -18.96 -8.09 17.30
CA SER A 29 -19.40 -8.46 18.66
C SER A 29 -19.32 -7.27 19.61
N PHE A 30 -18.74 -7.47 20.79
CA PHE A 30 -18.54 -6.42 21.79
C PHE A 30 -17.21 -5.69 21.54
N ILE A 31 -17.28 -4.36 21.45
CA ILE A 31 -16.10 -3.49 21.41
C ILE A 31 -15.89 -2.93 22.83
N PRO A 32 -14.73 -3.15 23.47
CA PRO A 32 -14.44 -2.52 24.77
C PRO A 32 -14.50 -0.99 24.65
N GLU A 33 -15.01 -0.35 25.71
CA GLU A 33 -15.08 1.11 25.77
C GLU A 33 -13.70 1.74 25.60
N GLY A 34 -13.59 2.80 24.79
CA GLY A 34 -12.33 3.48 24.48
C GLY A 34 -11.42 2.71 23.49
N ALA A 35 -11.80 1.52 23.05
CA ALA A 35 -10.98 0.76 22.12
C ALA A 35 -10.80 1.47 20.78
N VAL A 36 -9.60 1.34 20.20
CA VAL A 36 -9.25 1.79 18.84
C VAL A 36 -9.33 0.61 17.89
N ILE A 37 -10.02 0.79 16.75
CA ILE A 37 -10.24 -0.28 15.78
C ILE A 37 -9.42 -0.06 14.53
N PHE A 38 -8.70 -1.09 14.12
CA PHE A 38 -7.91 -1.10 12.88
C PHE A 38 -8.73 -1.74 11.76
N GLY A 39 -9.12 -0.93 10.79
CA GLY A 39 -9.90 -1.35 9.63
C GLY A 39 -9.00 -1.94 8.55
N TRP A 40 -8.99 -3.27 8.40
CA TRP A 40 -8.11 -3.93 7.45
C TRP A 40 -8.84 -4.68 6.34
N GLN A 41 -10.01 -5.25 6.62
CA GLN A 41 -10.70 -6.12 5.65
C GLN A 41 -11.07 -5.36 4.39
N GLY A 42 -10.55 -5.82 3.24
CA GLY A 42 -10.76 -5.19 1.95
C GLY A 42 -10.25 -3.74 1.92
N MET A 43 -11.17 -2.78 1.94
CA MET A 43 -10.88 -1.34 2.04
C MET A 43 -11.00 -0.80 3.48
N GLY A 44 -11.11 -1.67 4.48
CA GLY A 44 -11.16 -1.28 5.90
C GLY A 44 -12.52 -0.76 6.38
N ASN A 45 -13.57 -0.87 5.56
CA ASN A 45 -14.89 -0.28 5.85
C ASN A 45 -15.57 -0.87 7.11
N ALA A 46 -15.13 -2.04 7.59
CA ALA A 46 -15.66 -2.60 8.83
C ALA A 46 -15.35 -1.72 10.05
N ALA A 47 -14.27 -0.91 10.02
CA ALA A 47 -13.97 0.07 11.07
C ALA A 47 -15.06 1.15 11.22
N LEU A 48 -15.82 1.45 10.16
CA LEU A 48 -16.92 2.42 10.22
C LEU A 48 -18.05 1.98 11.16
N LYS A 49 -18.23 0.66 11.36
CA LYS A 49 -19.15 0.14 12.38
C LYS A 49 -18.74 0.51 13.80
N ALA A 50 -17.44 0.67 14.04
CA ALA A 50 -16.92 1.15 15.29
C ALA A 50 -17.08 2.67 15.42
N ALA A 51 -16.86 3.40 14.32
CA ALA A 51 -17.11 4.84 14.25
C ALA A 51 -18.60 5.18 14.52
N ASP A 52 -19.56 4.39 14.02
CA ASP A 52 -20.99 4.53 14.34
C ASP A 52 -21.29 4.42 15.86
N ARG A 53 -20.38 3.79 16.60
CA ARG A 53 -20.47 3.63 18.07
C ARG A 53 -19.56 4.59 18.82
N GLY A 54 -18.97 5.59 18.12
CA GLY A 54 -18.11 6.62 18.71
C GLY A 54 -16.66 6.16 19.00
N HIS A 55 -16.24 5.00 18.48
CA HIS A 55 -14.85 4.52 18.66
C HIS A 55 -13.91 5.18 17.65
N ARG A 56 -12.70 5.51 18.11
CA ARG A 56 -11.60 5.91 17.24
C ARG A 56 -11.14 4.73 16.38
N PHE A 57 -10.59 5.02 15.22
CA PHE A 57 -10.11 3.98 14.33
C PHE A 57 -8.90 4.42 13.51
N VAL A 58 -8.18 3.44 12.97
CA VAL A 58 -7.05 3.58 12.06
C VAL A 58 -7.37 2.83 10.78
N MET A 59 -7.08 3.42 9.63
CA MET A 59 -7.24 2.75 8.33
C MET A 59 -5.96 2.04 7.92
N THR A 60 -6.07 0.73 7.75
CA THR A 60 -4.99 -0.15 7.26
C THR A 60 -5.52 -1.15 6.22
N PRO A 61 -6.20 -0.68 5.16
CA PRO A 61 -6.92 -1.55 4.24
C PRO A 61 -5.99 -2.52 3.50
N ALA A 62 -6.31 -3.81 3.54
CA ALA A 62 -5.48 -4.85 2.96
C ALA A 62 -5.26 -4.69 1.45
N ARG A 63 -6.16 -4.03 0.75
CA ARG A 63 -6.05 -3.82 -0.70
C ARG A 63 -4.93 -2.84 -1.07
N VAL A 64 -4.65 -1.85 -0.23
CA VAL A 64 -3.72 -0.75 -0.56
C VAL A 64 -2.62 -0.53 0.48
N MET A 65 -2.78 -1.05 1.72
CA MET A 65 -1.81 -0.83 2.80
C MET A 65 -1.12 -2.10 3.27
N TYR A 66 -1.42 -3.28 2.67
CA TYR A 66 -0.67 -4.50 2.95
C TYR A 66 0.52 -4.60 1.99
N LEU A 67 1.71 -4.35 2.52
CA LEU A 67 2.97 -4.29 1.75
C LEU A 67 3.52 -5.67 1.40
N ILE A 68 2.82 -6.74 1.73
CA ILE A 68 3.14 -8.11 1.33
C ILE A 68 2.69 -8.44 -0.11
N ARG A 69 2.12 -7.48 -0.84
CA ARG A 69 1.62 -7.68 -2.21
C ARG A 69 2.64 -7.25 -3.25
N TYR A 70 2.48 -7.75 -4.47
CA TYR A 70 3.32 -7.37 -5.61
C TYR A 70 3.27 -5.86 -5.87
N GLN A 71 4.42 -5.26 -6.16
CA GLN A 71 4.56 -3.84 -6.46
C GLN A 71 4.39 -3.52 -7.96
N GLY A 72 4.36 -4.54 -8.78
CA GLY A 72 4.19 -4.48 -10.23
C GLY A 72 3.68 -5.81 -10.79
N PRO A 73 3.81 -6.04 -12.10
CA PRO A 73 3.44 -7.32 -12.71
C PRO A 73 4.17 -8.49 -12.07
N GLN A 74 3.42 -9.52 -11.68
CA GLN A 74 3.91 -10.65 -10.88
C GLN A 74 5.15 -11.33 -11.46
N TRP A 75 5.27 -11.40 -12.78
CA TRP A 75 6.42 -12.04 -13.44
C TRP A 75 7.75 -11.27 -13.33
N PHE A 76 7.72 -10.03 -12.86
CA PHE A 76 8.90 -9.23 -12.58
C PHE A 76 9.25 -9.15 -11.09
N GLU A 77 8.39 -9.70 -10.24
CA GLU A 77 8.48 -9.54 -8.79
C GLU A 77 8.95 -10.85 -8.12
N PRO A 78 9.66 -10.78 -7.01
CA PRO A 78 9.85 -11.94 -6.13
C PRO A 78 8.50 -12.49 -5.68
N LEU A 79 8.44 -13.81 -5.43
CA LEU A 79 7.24 -14.46 -4.95
C LEU A 79 6.77 -13.81 -3.64
N THR A 80 5.51 -13.38 -3.64
CA THR A 80 4.87 -12.82 -2.44
C THR A 80 3.35 -13.09 -2.48
N TYR A 81 2.59 -12.47 -1.58
CA TYR A 81 1.14 -12.67 -1.49
C TYR A 81 0.42 -12.11 -2.73
N PHE A 82 -0.63 -12.78 -3.14
CA PHE A 82 -1.37 -12.45 -4.36
C PHE A 82 -1.93 -11.01 -4.40
N GLY A 83 -2.08 -10.52 -5.63
CA GLY A 83 -2.64 -9.19 -5.92
C GLY A 83 -1.58 -8.09 -5.91
N ASN A 84 -1.85 -7.06 -6.69
CA ASN A 84 -0.96 -5.92 -6.84
C ASN A 84 -1.32 -4.81 -5.84
N ASN A 85 -0.27 -4.14 -5.36
CA ASN A 85 -0.35 -2.93 -4.57
C ASN A 85 0.85 -2.06 -4.93
N THR A 86 0.71 -1.31 -6.02
CA THR A 86 1.80 -0.51 -6.58
C THR A 86 2.09 0.73 -5.74
N LEU A 87 3.25 1.34 -5.99
CA LEU A 87 3.59 2.65 -5.41
C LEU A 87 2.48 3.68 -5.64
N LYS A 88 1.87 3.67 -6.84
CA LYS A 88 0.80 4.59 -7.22
C LYS A 88 -0.49 4.30 -6.45
N ASP A 89 -0.83 3.03 -6.23
CA ASP A 89 -2.03 2.64 -5.47
C ASP A 89 -1.95 3.15 -4.03
N VAL A 90 -0.78 2.99 -3.37
CA VAL A 90 -0.56 3.53 -2.03
C VAL A 90 -0.65 5.05 -2.03
N TYR A 91 0.04 5.72 -2.96
CA TYR A 91 0.04 7.18 -3.05
C TYR A 91 -1.35 7.77 -3.28
N GLN A 92 -2.17 7.14 -4.12
CA GLN A 92 -3.51 7.60 -4.47
C GLN A 92 -4.57 7.32 -3.40
N TYR A 93 -4.23 6.53 -2.40
CA TYR A 93 -5.18 6.25 -1.33
C TYR A 93 -5.55 7.51 -0.56
N GLU A 94 -6.87 7.69 -0.35
CA GLU A 94 -7.42 8.76 0.47
C GLU A 94 -8.06 8.13 1.71
N PRO A 95 -7.55 8.42 2.92
CA PRO A 95 -8.06 7.83 4.15
C PRO A 95 -9.51 8.21 4.43
N VAL A 96 -9.86 9.47 4.18
CA VAL A 96 -11.22 9.98 4.36
C VAL A 96 -11.98 9.85 3.03
N GLN A 97 -12.95 8.96 2.98
CA GLN A 97 -13.72 8.72 1.77
C GLN A 97 -14.87 9.74 1.65
N LYS A 98 -15.16 10.19 0.41
CA LYS A 98 -16.19 11.21 0.12
C LYS A 98 -17.59 10.81 0.57
N ASN A 99 -17.88 9.52 0.66
CA ASN A 99 -19.17 8.98 1.06
C ASN A 99 -19.30 8.71 2.57
N TRP A 100 -18.30 9.10 3.37
CA TRP A 100 -18.37 8.94 4.81
C TRP A 100 -19.27 10.00 5.44
N LYS A 101 -19.83 9.65 6.61
CA LYS A 101 -20.47 10.64 7.47
C LYS A 101 -19.40 11.64 7.97
N PRO A 102 -19.72 12.93 8.06
CA PRO A 102 -18.74 13.95 8.46
C PRO A 102 -18.05 13.67 9.80
N GLU A 103 -18.78 13.10 10.75
CA GLU A 103 -18.28 12.78 12.09
C GLU A 103 -17.18 11.71 12.09
N TYR A 104 -17.10 10.83 11.08
CA TYR A 104 -16.08 9.79 11.03
C TYR A 104 -14.67 10.35 10.88
N ALA A 105 -14.51 11.46 10.18
CA ALA A 105 -13.21 12.11 10.01
C ALA A 105 -12.58 12.51 11.34
N SER A 106 -13.40 12.93 12.33
CA SER A 106 -12.92 13.30 13.66
C SER A 106 -12.50 12.10 14.53
N LEU A 107 -12.96 10.89 14.19
CA LEU A 107 -12.63 9.65 14.86
C LEU A 107 -11.46 8.91 14.20
N LEU A 108 -11.10 9.30 12.98
CA LEU A 108 -9.95 8.74 12.28
C LEU A 108 -8.65 9.23 12.91
N MET A 109 -7.84 8.32 13.43
CA MET A 109 -6.54 8.63 14.02
C MET A 109 -5.43 8.73 12.97
N GLY A 110 -5.60 8.07 11.82
CA GLY A 110 -4.61 8.06 10.75
C GLY A 110 -4.61 6.78 9.93
N VAL A 111 -3.48 6.54 9.28
CA VAL A 111 -3.26 5.38 8.39
C VAL A 111 -2.10 4.54 8.89
N GLN A 112 -2.14 3.25 8.56
CA GLN A 112 -1.06 2.31 8.83
C GLN A 112 -0.87 1.39 7.63
N ALA A 113 0.38 1.08 7.29
CA ALA A 113 0.68 -0.06 6.43
C ALA A 113 1.03 -1.28 7.28
N SER A 114 0.77 -2.46 6.76
CA SER A 114 1.08 -3.73 7.41
C SER A 114 1.96 -4.58 6.50
N LEU A 115 3.06 -5.08 7.03
CA LEU A 115 3.88 -6.09 6.40
C LEU A 115 3.75 -7.40 7.19
N TRP A 116 3.20 -8.43 6.56
CA TRP A 116 3.16 -9.80 7.04
C TRP A 116 4.33 -10.55 6.42
N THR A 117 5.00 -11.41 7.17
CA THR A 117 6.34 -11.89 6.83
C THR A 117 6.38 -13.32 6.30
N GLU A 118 5.23 -13.87 5.85
CA GLU A 118 5.12 -15.24 5.32
C GLU A 118 6.04 -15.49 4.11
N PHE A 119 6.40 -14.43 3.38
CA PHE A 119 7.28 -14.50 2.21
C PHE A 119 8.63 -13.79 2.43
N CYS A 120 8.94 -13.38 3.65
CA CYS A 120 10.21 -12.75 4.00
C CYS A 120 11.14 -13.78 4.63
N ASN A 121 12.15 -14.23 3.89
CA ASN A 121 13.15 -15.18 4.37
C ASN A 121 14.42 -14.48 4.90
N ARG A 122 14.65 -13.24 4.49
CA ARG A 122 15.82 -12.43 4.80
C ARG A 122 15.41 -10.98 5.04
N PRO A 123 16.24 -10.17 5.73
CA PRO A 123 15.99 -8.74 5.92
C PRO A 123 15.78 -7.97 4.61
N GLU A 124 16.53 -8.34 3.56
CA GLU A 124 16.42 -7.71 2.25
C GLU A 124 15.05 -7.89 1.59
N ASP A 125 14.35 -9.00 1.91
CA ASP A 125 12.99 -9.21 1.43
C ASP A 125 12.01 -8.22 2.09
N VAL A 126 12.24 -7.89 3.36
CA VAL A 126 11.49 -6.84 4.09
C VAL A 126 11.72 -5.48 3.44
N ASP A 127 12.98 -5.11 3.22
CA ASP A 127 13.33 -3.84 2.59
C ASP A 127 12.68 -3.72 1.21
N TYR A 128 12.79 -4.75 0.38
CA TYR A 128 12.19 -4.79 -0.94
C TYR A 128 10.68 -4.59 -0.89
N LEU A 129 9.98 -5.27 0.01
CA LEU A 129 8.52 -5.19 0.13
C LEU A 129 8.04 -3.86 0.72
N VAL A 130 8.81 -3.24 1.59
CA VAL A 130 8.46 -1.98 2.25
C VAL A 130 8.76 -0.78 1.36
N PHE A 131 9.95 -0.74 0.76
CA PHE A 131 10.40 0.40 -0.02
C PHE A 131 10.16 0.20 -1.53
N PRO A 132 9.78 1.29 -2.25
CA PRO A 132 9.62 2.68 -1.79
C PRO A 132 8.21 3.02 -1.28
N ARG A 133 7.28 2.05 -1.16
CA ARG A 133 5.86 2.30 -0.79
C ARG A 133 5.68 2.98 0.57
N LEU A 134 6.63 2.81 1.49
CA LEU A 134 6.60 3.51 2.77
C LEU A 134 6.67 5.03 2.61
N ALA A 135 7.38 5.53 1.59
CA ALA A 135 7.38 6.96 1.26
C ALA A 135 6.00 7.43 0.77
N ALA A 136 5.30 6.61 -0.03
CA ALA A 136 3.93 6.91 -0.45
C ALA A 136 2.94 6.91 0.73
N LEU A 137 3.10 5.99 1.68
CA LEU A 137 2.31 6.00 2.92
C LEU A 137 2.56 7.29 3.73
N ALA A 138 3.83 7.71 3.85
CA ALA A 138 4.16 8.96 4.53
C ALA A 138 3.48 10.16 3.85
N GLU A 139 3.48 10.22 2.52
CA GLU A 139 2.77 11.26 1.77
C GLU A 139 1.27 11.26 2.06
N VAL A 140 0.64 10.08 2.11
CA VAL A 140 -0.78 9.95 2.47
C VAL A 140 -1.07 10.45 3.89
N GLY A 141 -0.16 10.20 4.82
CA GLY A 141 -0.34 10.57 6.24
C GLY A 141 -0.05 12.04 6.55
N TRP A 142 0.83 12.70 5.76
CA TRP A 142 1.32 14.04 6.06
C TRP A 142 0.85 15.12 5.10
N SER A 143 0.42 14.76 3.90
CA SER A 143 -0.01 15.72 2.88
C SER A 143 -1.52 15.77 2.77
N ARG A 144 -2.07 16.97 2.63
CA ARG A 144 -3.49 17.14 2.33
C ARG A 144 -3.77 16.67 0.89
N PRO A 145 -4.95 16.10 0.59
CA PRO A 145 -5.30 15.63 -0.74
C PRO A 145 -5.06 16.67 -1.86
N GLU A 146 -5.36 17.94 -1.57
CA GLU A 146 -5.25 19.05 -2.52
C GLU A 146 -3.78 19.43 -2.81
N GLN A 147 -2.86 19.02 -1.96
CA GLN A 147 -1.42 19.32 -2.07
C GLN A 147 -0.64 18.17 -2.72
N LYS A 148 -1.27 16.99 -2.86
CA LYS A 148 -0.62 15.83 -3.47
C LYS A 148 -0.41 16.07 -4.97
N ASN A 149 0.83 15.86 -5.43
CA ASN A 149 1.22 15.98 -6.82
C ASN A 149 2.11 14.81 -7.21
N TRP A 150 1.57 13.92 -8.04
CA TRP A 150 2.24 12.68 -8.43
C TRP A 150 3.59 12.91 -9.12
N ASP A 151 3.68 13.88 -10.02
CA ASP A 151 4.92 14.14 -10.77
C ASP A 151 6.02 14.71 -9.86
N LEU A 152 5.65 15.57 -8.90
CA LEU A 152 6.59 16.05 -7.89
C LEU A 152 7.01 14.93 -6.95
N PHE A 153 6.09 14.06 -6.57
CA PHE A 153 6.40 12.89 -5.76
C PHE A 153 7.39 11.96 -6.48
N LEU A 154 7.17 11.67 -7.76
CA LEU A 154 8.10 10.83 -8.55
C LEU A 154 9.51 11.44 -8.63
N LYS A 155 9.62 12.77 -8.80
CA LYS A 155 10.92 13.47 -8.76
C LYS A 155 11.59 13.40 -7.40
N ALA A 156 10.81 13.48 -6.32
CA ALA A 156 11.33 13.31 -4.96
C ALA A 156 11.80 11.88 -4.71
N MET A 157 11.17 10.88 -5.34
CA MET A 157 11.58 9.48 -5.24
C MET A 157 12.98 9.20 -5.77
N ASP A 158 13.48 9.98 -6.73
CA ASP A 158 14.85 9.81 -7.22
C ASP A 158 15.86 10.07 -6.09
N ARG A 159 15.73 11.20 -5.39
CA ARG A 159 16.56 11.52 -4.22
C ARG A 159 16.36 10.56 -3.05
N TYR A 160 15.13 10.12 -2.86
CA TYR A 160 14.81 9.14 -1.82
C TYR A 160 15.51 7.81 -2.08
N ASN A 161 15.48 7.33 -3.31
CA ASN A 161 16.16 6.10 -3.73
C ASN A 161 17.70 6.22 -3.62
N GLU A 162 18.27 7.35 -4.02
CA GLU A 162 19.70 7.65 -3.77
C GLU A 162 20.04 7.56 -2.28
N HIS A 163 19.17 8.04 -1.40
CA HIS A 163 19.34 7.93 0.04
C HIS A 163 19.32 6.49 0.54
N LEU A 164 18.43 5.66 -0.02
CA LEU A 164 18.38 4.23 0.28
C LEU A 164 19.65 3.53 -0.20
N ASP A 165 20.13 3.84 -1.42
CA ASP A 165 21.36 3.30 -1.98
C ASP A 165 22.57 3.63 -1.08
N VAL A 166 22.72 4.89 -0.63
CA VAL A 166 23.80 5.32 0.30
C VAL A 166 23.73 4.57 1.62
N LYS A 167 22.54 4.23 2.09
CA LYS A 167 22.33 3.48 3.34
C LYS A 167 22.45 1.96 3.16
N GLY A 168 22.60 1.46 1.95
CA GLY A 168 22.60 0.03 1.64
C GLY A 168 21.25 -0.64 1.87
N ILE A 169 20.15 0.11 1.82
CA ILE A 169 18.78 -0.40 1.98
C ILE A 169 18.23 -0.80 0.61
N GLY A 170 17.85 -2.06 0.44
CA GLY A 170 17.22 -2.56 -0.77
C GLY A 170 15.82 -1.96 -0.97
N TYR A 171 15.40 -1.81 -2.23
CA TYR A 171 14.05 -1.35 -2.56
C TYR A 171 13.60 -1.88 -3.91
N ALA A 172 12.29 -1.98 -4.11
CA ALA A 172 11.71 -2.41 -5.37
C ALA A 172 11.85 -1.32 -6.44
N ARG A 173 12.32 -1.72 -7.61
CA ARG A 173 12.40 -0.84 -8.80
C ARG A 173 11.19 -0.99 -9.73
N SER A 174 10.10 -1.53 -9.21
CA SER A 174 8.88 -1.85 -9.96
C SER A 174 8.23 -0.64 -10.63
N MET A 175 8.51 0.56 -10.13
CA MET A 175 8.07 1.81 -10.76
C MET A 175 8.70 2.08 -12.14
N TYR A 176 9.76 1.35 -12.50
CA TYR A 176 10.41 1.42 -13.82
C TYR A 176 10.00 0.26 -14.73
N ASN A 177 9.19 -0.68 -14.26
CA ASN A 177 8.73 -1.81 -15.06
C ASN A 177 7.83 -1.33 -16.20
N ILE A 178 8.12 -1.82 -17.40
CA ILE A 178 7.31 -1.56 -18.58
C ILE A 178 6.14 -2.54 -18.59
N GLN A 179 4.95 -2.01 -18.53
CA GLN A 179 3.72 -2.77 -18.70
C GLN A 179 3.35 -2.80 -20.18
N HIS A 180 2.79 -3.91 -20.64
CA HIS A 180 2.31 -4.03 -22.01
C HIS A 180 0.85 -4.47 -22.03
N THR A 181 0.15 -3.96 -23.02
CA THR A 181 -1.22 -4.38 -23.36
C THR A 181 -1.22 -4.78 -24.81
N SER A 182 -1.81 -5.93 -25.13
CA SER A 182 -1.93 -6.44 -26.50
C SER A 182 -3.39 -6.49 -26.91
N THR A 183 -3.73 -5.88 -28.05
CA THR A 183 -5.10 -5.85 -28.56
C THR A 183 -5.09 -6.22 -30.06
N PRO A 184 -5.88 -7.19 -30.52
CA PRO A 184 -6.07 -7.46 -31.93
C PRO A 184 -6.82 -6.31 -32.59
N VAL A 185 -6.26 -5.74 -33.67
CA VAL A 185 -6.87 -4.68 -34.47
C VAL A 185 -6.62 -4.98 -35.94
N ASP A 186 -7.67 -5.12 -36.75
CA ASP A 186 -7.63 -5.32 -38.20
C ASP A 186 -6.66 -6.44 -38.67
N GLY A 187 -6.64 -7.57 -37.95
CA GLY A 187 -5.77 -8.73 -38.27
C GLY A 187 -4.31 -8.57 -37.84
N ALA A 188 -3.95 -7.46 -37.22
CA ALA A 188 -2.65 -7.21 -36.61
C ALA A 188 -2.73 -7.19 -35.08
N LEU A 189 -1.57 -7.33 -34.41
CA LEU A 189 -1.47 -7.20 -32.96
C LEU A 189 -0.96 -5.80 -32.62
N GLN A 190 -1.80 -4.98 -32.04
CA GLN A 190 -1.40 -3.70 -31.48
C GLN A 190 -0.84 -3.92 -30.07
N ILE A 191 0.38 -3.48 -29.82
CA ILE A 191 1.03 -3.53 -28.51
C ILE A 191 1.19 -2.10 -28.00
N LYS A 192 0.65 -1.83 -26.79
CA LYS A 192 0.88 -0.60 -26.04
C LYS A 192 1.86 -0.87 -24.92
N LEU A 193 2.90 -0.04 -24.83
CA LEU A 193 3.91 -0.07 -23.78
C LEU A 193 3.75 1.15 -22.89
N GLU A 194 3.72 0.94 -21.59
CA GLU A 194 3.54 2.01 -20.59
C GLU A 194 4.47 1.81 -19.39
N CYS A 195 4.92 2.92 -18.82
CA CYS A 195 5.61 2.96 -17.53
C CYS A 195 4.93 4.00 -16.64
N ILE A 196 4.87 3.74 -15.33
CA ILE A 196 4.32 4.72 -14.39
C ILE A 196 5.19 5.97 -14.25
N ARG A 197 6.47 5.86 -14.63
CA ARG A 197 7.41 6.98 -14.79
C ARG A 197 7.25 7.58 -16.18
N PRO A 198 6.79 8.85 -16.31
CA PRO A 198 6.58 9.47 -17.64
C PRO A 198 7.89 9.90 -18.31
N ASP A 199 8.99 9.97 -17.56
CA ASP A 199 10.30 10.47 -17.97
C ASP A 199 11.26 9.36 -18.44
N VAL A 200 10.79 8.11 -18.59
CA VAL A 200 11.61 7.02 -19.11
C VAL A 200 11.47 6.86 -20.62
N GLU A 201 12.59 6.56 -21.28
CA GLU A 201 12.60 6.16 -22.69
C GLU A 201 12.34 4.65 -22.79
N ILE A 202 11.26 4.27 -23.48
CA ILE A 202 10.92 2.87 -23.71
C ILE A 202 11.54 2.43 -25.03
N ARG A 203 12.48 1.47 -24.99
CA ARG A 203 13.10 0.86 -26.17
C ARG A 203 12.58 -0.57 -26.34
N TYR A 204 12.32 -0.95 -27.57
CA TYR A 204 11.82 -2.29 -27.90
C TYR A 204 12.46 -2.85 -29.17
N THR A 205 12.40 -4.17 -29.33
CA THR A 205 12.77 -4.87 -30.55
C THR A 205 11.65 -5.79 -31.02
N THR A 206 11.47 -5.92 -32.30
CA THR A 206 10.49 -6.83 -32.90
C THR A 206 11.11 -8.19 -33.27
N CYS A 207 12.42 -8.35 -33.15
CA CYS A 207 13.13 -9.60 -33.50
C CYS A 207 14.19 -9.92 -32.44
N LEU A 208 14.05 -11.07 -31.76
CA LEU A 208 15.02 -11.58 -30.79
C LEU A 208 16.23 -12.28 -31.43
N LEU A 209 16.16 -12.59 -32.73
CA LEU A 209 17.24 -13.30 -33.46
C LEU A 209 18.41 -12.40 -33.87
N TYR A 210 18.20 -11.09 -33.84
CA TYR A 210 19.27 -10.13 -34.08
C TYR A 210 19.49 -9.35 -32.77
N THR A 211 20.57 -9.69 -32.08
CA THR A 211 21.15 -8.73 -31.14
C THR A 211 21.58 -7.55 -32.02
N SER A 212 20.87 -6.43 -31.90
CA SER A 212 21.38 -5.17 -32.46
C SER A 212 22.80 -4.99 -31.93
N PRO A 213 23.80 -4.78 -32.80
CA PRO A 213 25.10 -4.40 -32.29
C PRO A 213 24.89 -3.19 -31.36
N SER A 214 25.41 -3.29 -30.15
CA SER A 214 25.50 -2.16 -29.24
C SER A 214 26.08 -1.01 -30.04
N PRO A 215 25.48 0.19 -30.02
CA PRO A 215 26.19 1.35 -30.56
C PRO A 215 27.50 1.43 -29.80
N ARG A 216 28.57 1.08 -30.50
CA ARG A 216 29.90 1.43 -30.04
C ARG A 216 30.08 2.89 -30.46
N ASP A 217 30.32 3.69 -29.45
CA ASP A 217 30.80 5.08 -29.41
C ASP A 217 29.76 6.15 -29.67
#